data_8cc3691346321c547564c5b0e2d07437
#
_entry.id   8cc3691346321c547564c5b0e2d07437
#
_cell.length_a   1.000
_cell.length_b   1.000
_cell.length_c   1.000
_cell.angle_alpha   90.00
_cell.angle_beta   90.00
_cell.angle_gamma   90.00
#
_symmetry.space_group_name_H-M   'P 1'
#
loop_
_entity.id
_entity.type
_entity.pdbx_description
1 polymer ?
#
loop_
_entity_poly.entity_id
_entity_poly.type
_entity_poly.pdbx_seq_one_letter_code
_entity_poly.pdbx_strand_id
1 'polypeptide(L)'
;MPEPQLLQQVVEQARVLLGKGKVADYIPALGNVEPNKLAIAVTTIDGVTIGAGDYLEPFSIQSISKVFSLSLALTLYEEHEIWARVGKEPSGHSFNSLVQVELERGIPRNPFINAGALVIADLLQGRLSAPKHRMLELVRNLSGNPSICYDKEVADSEYQFSARNAAIAYLMKSFGNFHNGVDNVLRSYFHYCALKMSCADLSRAMLFLANKGTTLAGKQLISPVQTRQLNALLATSGLYDGAGEFAYRVGMPGKSGVGGGIIAVIPGDMSICVWSPELDECGNSLAGTAMLESLSQELGRSIF
;
A
#
# COMPACT_ATOMS: atom_id res chain seq x y z
N MET A 1 6.93 18.56 -13.33
CA MET A 1 7.25 17.14 -13.64
C MET A 1 8.76 17.00 -13.55
N PRO A 2 9.30 15.96 -12.88
CA PRO A 2 10.74 15.69 -12.93
C PRO A 2 11.18 15.36 -14.36
N GLU A 3 12.44 15.63 -14.67
CA GLU A 3 13.00 15.23 -15.96
C GLU A 3 13.34 13.72 -15.94
N PRO A 4 13.22 12.99 -17.07
CA PRO A 4 13.57 11.57 -17.12
C PRO A 4 15.00 11.26 -16.67
N GLN A 5 15.95 12.17 -16.95
CA GLN A 5 17.35 12.05 -16.53
C GLN A 5 17.50 12.03 -15.01
N LEU A 6 16.71 12.84 -14.30
CA LEU A 6 16.70 12.85 -12.85
C LEU A 6 16.29 11.49 -12.27
N LEU A 7 15.23 10.86 -12.82
CA LEU A 7 14.80 9.54 -12.35
C LEU A 7 15.89 8.47 -12.60
N GLN A 8 16.59 8.55 -13.73
CA GLN A 8 17.72 7.68 -14.00
C GLN A 8 18.87 7.86 -13.02
N GLN A 9 19.21 9.11 -12.68
CA GLN A 9 20.23 9.43 -11.67
C GLN A 9 19.85 8.87 -10.29
N VAL A 10 18.61 9.06 -9.87
CA VAL A 10 18.09 8.55 -8.59
C VAL A 10 18.19 7.03 -8.51
N VAL A 11 17.83 6.31 -9.59
CA VAL A 11 17.95 4.84 -9.66
C VAL A 11 19.43 4.43 -9.59
N GLU A 12 20.32 5.09 -10.32
CA GLU A 12 21.73 4.73 -10.34
C GLU A 12 22.42 5.00 -8.98
N GLN A 13 22.09 6.09 -8.32
CA GLN A 13 22.57 6.39 -6.96
C GLN A 13 22.13 5.32 -5.94
N ALA A 14 20.92 4.78 -6.07
CA ALA A 14 20.40 3.76 -5.17
C ALA A 14 21.06 2.39 -5.36
N ARG A 15 21.72 2.14 -6.50
CA ARG A 15 22.35 0.84 -6.84
C ARG A 15 23.38 0.38 -5.81
N VAL A 16 24.06 1.30 -5.13
CA VAL A 16 25.04 1.00 -4.07
C VAL A 16 24.41 0.34 -2.82
N LEU A 17 23.08 0.34 -2.72
CA LEU A 17 22.33 -0.27 -1.64
C LEU A 17 21.90 -1.72 -1.94
N LEU A 18 22.06 -2.20 -3.17
CA LEU A 18 21.80 -3.59 -3.51
C LEU A 18 22.71 -4.52 -2.71
N GLY A 19 22.15 -5.61 -2.20
CA GLY A 19 22.85 -6.57 -1.33
C GLY A 19 22.96 -6.13 0.14
N LYS A 20 22.36 -4.99 0.53
CA LYS A 20 22.42 -4.48 1.93
C LYS A 20 21.11 -4.69 2.71
N GLY A 21 20.03 -5.05 2.04
CA GLY A 21 18.76 -5.40 2.64
C GLY A 21 18.49 -6.91 2.57
N LYS A 22 17.25 -7.28 2.87
CA LYS A 22 16.79 -8.66 2.79
C LYS A 22 15.45 -8.75 2.07
N VAL A 23 15.33 -9.61 1.06
CA VAL A 23 14.06 -9.94 0.42
C VAL A 23 13.14 -10.64 1.43
N ALA A 24 11.86 -10.30 1.44
CA ALA A 24 10.87 -10.96 2.30
C ALA A 24 10.81 -12.46 1.97
N ASP A 25 11.00 -13.30 2.96
CA ASP A 25 11.08 -14.76 2.81
C ASP A 25 10.12 -15.52 3.74
N TYR A 26 9.19 -14.81 4.39
CA TYR A 26 8.20 -15.43 5.29
C TYR A 26 7.19 -16.32 4.54
N ILE A 27 7.05 -16.15 3.24
CA ILE A 27 6.38 -17.08 2.32
C ILE A 27 7.29 -17.36 1.11
N PRO A 28 7.33 -18.62 0.61
CA PRO A 28 8.23 -19.00 -0.48
C PRO A 28 8.05 -18.16 -1.75
N ALA A 29 6.81 -17.80 -2.09
CA ALA A 29 6.50 -17.03 -3.30
C ALA A 29 7.14 -15.63 -3.33
N LEU A 30 7.41 -15.00 -2.17
CA LEU A 30 8.13 -13.73 -2.09
C LEU A 30 9.65 -13.94 -2.06
N GLY A 31 10.13 -15.02 -1.44
CA GLY A 31 11.55 -15.32 -1.32
C GLY A 31 12.25 -15.60 -2.66
N ASN A 32 11.49 -15.90 -3.71
CA ASN A 32 12.01 -16.18 -5.05
C ASN A 32 12.15 -14.92 -5.93
N VAL A 33 11.83 -13.73 -5.42
CA VAL A 33 11.94 -12.48 -6.18
C VAL A 33 13.41 -12.08 -6.35
N GLU A 34 13.80 -11.74 -7.58
CA GLU A 34 15.17 -11.27 -7.89
C GLU A 34 15.52 -10.00 -7.09
N PRO A 35 16.58 -10.02 -6.26
CA PRO A 35 16.87 -8.96 -5.29
C PRO A 35 17.37 -7.65 -5.91
N ASN A 36 17.98 -7.71 -7.10
CA ASN A 36 18.72 -6.61 -7.74
C ASN A 36 17.86 -5.68 -8.59
N LYS A 37 16.54 -5.66 -8.34
CA LYS A 37 15.60 -4.78 -9.03
C LYS A 37 15.61 -3.38 -8.44
N LEU A 38 15.57 -2.38 -9.32
CA LEU A 38 15.43 -0.97 -8.98
C LEU A 38 14.46 -0.30 -9.96
N ALA A 39 13.42 0.29 -9.45
CA ALA A 39 12.40 0.94 -10.25
C ALA A 39 11.86 2.21 -9.59
N ILE A 40 11.59 3.20 -10.40
CA ILE A 40 10.82 4.39 -10.04
C ILE A 40 9.88 4.78 -11.17
N ALA A 41 8.66 5.14 -10.85
CA ALA A 41 7.71 5.77 -11.77
C ALA A 41 7.00 6.94 -11.10
N VAL A 42 6.74 7.97 -11.88
CA VAL A 42 6.03 9.18 -11.47
C VAL A 42 4.88 9.43 -12.43
N THR A 43 3.69 9.74 -11.88
CA THR A 43 2.54 10.17 -12.67
C THR A 43 2.08 11.53 -12.15
N THR A 44 2.09 12.55 -12.99
CA THR A 44 1.62 13.90 -12.65
C THR A 44 0.11 14.02 -12.76
N ILE A 45 -0.48 15.03 -12.11
CA ILE A 45 -1.93 15.29 -12.18
C ILE A 45 -2.45 15.52 -13.59
N ASP A 46 -1.57 15.88 -14.54
CA ASP A 46 -1.89 16.00 -15.97
C ASP A 46 -1.92 14.62 -16.67
N GLY A 47 -1.66 13.55 -15.95
CA GLY A 47 -1.73 12.16 -16.44
C GLY A 47 -0.48 11.67 -17.17
N VAL A 48 0.61 12.45 -17.18
CA VAL A 48 1.87 12.04 -17.78
C VAL A 48 2.61 11.10 -16.84
N THR A 49 3.00 9.94 -17.35
CA THR A 49 3.77 8.93 -16.60
C THR A 49 5.17 8.80 -17.19
N ILE A 50 6.18 8.91 -16.35
CA ILE A 50 7.60 8.65 -16.68
C ILE A 50 8.19 7.69 -15.65
N GLY A 51 9.24 6.96 -16.02
CA GLY A 51 9.91 6.03 -15.10
C GLY A 51 11.34 5.71 -15.52
N ALA A 52 12.05 5.07 -14.60
CA ALA A 52 13.41 4.58 -14.81
C ALA A 52 13.62 3.23 -14.12
N GLY A 53 14.63 2.46 -14.59
CA GLY A 53 14.89 1.10 -14.13
C GLY A 53 13.78 0.12 -14.53
N ASP A 54 13.49 -0.83 -13.68
CA ASP A 54 12.52 -1.94 -13.92
C ASP A 54 11.04 -1.49 -13.73
N TYR A 55 10.71 -0.24 -14.00
CA TYR A 55 9.43 0.40 -13.63
C TYR A 55 8.19 -0.18 -14.32
N LEU A 56 8.37 -0.96 -15.39
CA LEU A 56 7.30 -1.70 -16.08
C LEU A 56 7.17 -3.14 -15.62
N GLU A 57 8.13 -3.65 -14.83
CA GLU A 57 8.08 -5.02 -14.32
C GLU A 57 7.03 -5.14 -13.20
N PRO A 58 6.07 -6.08 -13.31
CA PRO A 58 5.03 -6.25 -12.30
C PRO A 58 5.56 -7.05 -11.10
N PHE A 59 5.18 -6.62 -9.91
CA PHE A 59 5.47 -7.29 -8.64
C PHE A 59 4.21 -7.40 -7.76
N SER A 60 4.23 -8.27 -6.75
CA SER A 60 3.15 -8.36 -5.77
C SER A 60 3.14 -7.13 -4.87
N ILE A 61 2.03 -6.36 -4.89
CA ILE A 61 1.96 -5.06 -4.20
C ILE A 61 1.81 -5.16 -2.68
N GLN A 62 1.44 -6.33 -2.18
CA GLN A 62 1.32 -6.61 -0.76
C GLN A 62 0.48 -5.55 -0.01
N SER A 63 1.00 -4.98 1.07
CA SER A 63 0.28 -4.02 1.91
C SER A 63 -0.05 -2.67 1.24
N ILE A 64 0.45 -2.38 0.05
CA ILE A 64 -0.02 -1.23 -0.74
C ILE A 64 -1.51 -1.39 -1.08
N SER A 65 -2.00 -2.61 -1.22
CA SER A 65 -3.42 -2.94 -1.46
C SER A 65 -4.38 -2.38 -0.40
N LYS A 66 -3.90 -2.13 0.82
CA LYS A 66 -4.69 -1.55 1.92
C LYS A 66 -5.21 -0.16 1.60
N VAL A 67 -4.50 0.59 0.76
CA VAL A 67 -4.97 1.90 0.27
C VAL A 67 -6.18 1.73 -0.64
N PHE A 68 -6.13 0.77 -1.56
CA PHE A 68 -7.25 0.47 -2.45
C PHE A 68 -8.46 -0.06 -1.70
N SER A 69 -8.27 -0.97 -0.73
CA SER A 69 -9.36 -1.54 0.05
C SER A 69 -10.07 -0.49 0.91
N LEU A 70 -9.31 0.41 1.57
CA LEU A 70 -9.88 1.51 2.32
C LEU A 70 -10.62 2.49 1.40
N SER A 71 -10.01 2.86 0.26
CA SER A 71 -10.66 3.74 -0.72
C SER A 71 -11.96 3.14 -1.26
N LEU A 72 -11.98 1.84 -1.54
CA LEU A 72 -13.20 1.13 -1.96
C LEU A 72 -14.26 1.14 -0.85
N ALA A 73 -13.87 0.90 0.41
CA ALA A 73 -14.78 0.95 1.54
C ALA A 73 -15.42 2.34 1.70
N LEU A 74 -14.63 3.42 1.54
CA LEU A 74 -15.11 4.80 1.56
C LEU A 74 -16.12 5.13 0.46
N THR A 75 -16.17 4.36 -0.62
CA THR A 75 -17.23 4.51 -1.67
C THR A 75 -18.51 3.75 -1.36
N LEU A 76 -18.51 2.85 -0.37
CA LEU A 76 -19.61 1.92 -0.08
C LEU A 76 -20.28 2.14 1.27
N TYR A 77 -19.59 2.80 2.18
CA TYR A 77 -20.01 3.01 3.56
C TYR A 77 -19.96 4.49 3.92
N GLU A 78 -20.84 4.89 4.82
CA GLU A 78 -20.69 6.17 5.49
C GLU A 78 -19.45 6.15 6.40
N GLU A 79 -18.76 7.29 6.51
CA GLU A 79 -17.49 7.35 7.26
C GLU A 79 -17.64 6.87 8.70
N HIS A 80 -18.76 7.17 9.37
CA HIS A 80 -18.98 6.75 10.76
C HIS A 80 -19.05 5.23 10.93
N GLU A 81 -19.54 4.50 9.91
CA GLU A 81 -19.59 3.03 9.94
C GLU A 81 -18.18 2.42 9.90
N ILE A 82 -17.27 3.01 9.11
CA ILE A 82 -15.88 2.58 9.02
C ILE A 82 -15.15 2.91 10.31
N TRP A 83 -15.22 4.19 10.74
CA TRP A 83 -14.44 4.68 11.86
C TRP A 83 -14.97 4.24 13.23
N ALA A 84 -16.14 3.64 13.31
CA ALA A 84 -16.61 2.91 14.49
C ALA A 84 -15.89 1.57 14.70
N ARG A 85 -15.31 1.01 13.63
CA ARG A 85 -14.70 -0.32 13.62
C ARG A 85 -13.17 -0.31 13.51
N VAL A 86 -12.58 0.80 13.09
CA VAL A 86 -11.14 0.98 12.96
C VAL A 86 -10.76 2.41 13.33
N GLY A 87 -9.67 2.58 14.08
CA GLY A 87 -9.16 3.88 14.51
C GLY A 87 -8.36 4.60 13.43
N LYS A 88 -7.72 5.71 13.85
CA LYS A 88 -6.96 6.62 12.98
C LYS A 88 -5.57 6.94 13.55
N GLU A 89 -5.20 6.29 14.66
CA GLU A 89 -3.96 6.58 15.38
C GLU A 89 -2.80 5.69 14.93
N PRO A 90 -1.57 6.21 14.90
CA PRO A 90 -0.40 5.39 14.62
C PRO A 90 -0.25 4.26 15.64
N SER A 91 0.32 3.15 15.22
CA SER A 91 0.64 2.02 16.07
C SER A 91 2.01 2.23 16.73
N GLY A 92 2.10 2.01 18.05
CA GLY A 92 3.39 1.89 18.74
C GLY A 92 3.89 0.45 18.84
N HIS A 93 3.27 -0.47 18.08
CA HIS A 93 3.57 -1.90 18.07
C HIS A 93 3.70 -2.40 16.64
N SER A 94 4.36 -3.53 16.47
CA SER A 94 4.48 -4.24 15.19
C SER A 94 3.10 -4.38 14.50
N PHE A 95 3.09 -4.24 13.18
CA PHE A 95 1.89 -4.22 12.32
C PHE A 95 0.99 -5.48 12.41
N ASN A 96 1.48 -6.56 13.05
CA ASN A 96 0.78 -7.82 13.26
C ASN A 96 0.68 -8.22 14.74
N SER A 97 0.68 -7.26 15.65
CA SER A 97 0.62 -7.48 17.10
C SER A 97 -0.77 -7.96 17.54
N LEU A 98 -0.84 -9.15 18.14
CA LEU A 98 -2.04 -9.67 18.81
C LEU A 98 -2.29 -8.94 20.14
N VAL A 99 -1.21 -8.63 20.87
CA VAL A 99 -1.31 -7.93 22.17
C VAL A 99 -1.99 -6.58 22.01
N GLN A 100 -1.68 -5.85 20.95
CA GLN A 100 -2.32 -4.57 20.69
C GLN A 100 -3.83 -4.73 20.45
N VAL A 101 -4.25 -5.73 19.67
CA VAL A 101 -5.67 -6.01 19.41
C VAL A 101 -6.42 -6.33 20.70
N GLU A 102 -5.81 -7.08 21.61
CA GLU A 102 -6.37 -7.38 22.95
C GLU A 102 -6.53 -6.12 23.77
N LEU A 103 -5.49 -5.30 23.90
CA LEU A 103 -5.52 -4.04 24.66
C LEU A 103 -6.54 -3.04 24.12
N GLU A 104 -6.72 -3.00 22.80
CA GLU A 104 -7.66 -2.12 22.10
C GLU A 104 -9.07 -2.75 21.97
N ARG A 105 -9.34 -3.86 22.69
CA ARG A 105 -10.63 -4.55 22.70
C ARG A 105 -11.20 -4.85 21.32
N GLY A 106 -10.33 -5.28 20.42
CA GLY A 106 -10.68 -5.69 19.06
C GLY A 106 -10.90 -4.54 18.08
N ILE A 107 -10.66 -3.28 18.44
CA ILE A 107 -10.72 -2.12 17.53
C ILE A 107 -9.29 -1.75 17.11
N PRO A 108 -8.87 -2.04 15.86
CA PRO A 108 -7.52 -1.72 15.40
C PRO A 108 -7.25 -0.21 15.41
N ARG A 109 -6.02 0.18 15.71
CA ARG A 109 -5.62 1.59 15.78
C ARG A 109 -5.71 2.35 14.46
N ASN A 110 -5.44 1.68 13.35
CA ASN A 110 -5.54 2.28 12.00
C ASN A 110 -5.75 1.20 10.92
N PRO A 111 -6.17 1.57 9.70
CA PRO A 111 -6.46 0.64 8.62
C PRO A 111 -5.22 0.03 7.95
N PHE A 112 -4.00 0.45 8.31
CA PHE A 112 -2.76 0.02 7.64
C PHE A 112 -1.97 -1.04 8.40
N ILE A 113 -2.27 -1.28 9.69
CA ILE A 113 -1.85 -2.51 10.37
C ILE A 113 -2.74 -3.69 9.92
N ASN A 114 -2.27 -4.92 10.09
CA ASN A 114 -2.99 -6.10 9.57
C ASN A 114 -4.40 -6.22 10.16
N ALA A 115 -4.57 -6.01 11.46
CA ALA A 115 -5.89 -6.03 12.11
C ALA A 115 -6.88 -5.05 11.45
N GLY A 116 -6.44 -3.81 11.20
CA GLY A 116 -7.28 -2.81 10.54
C GLY A 116 -7.61 -3.16 9.09
N ALA A 117 -6.64 -3.66 8.34
CA ALA A 117 -6.86 -4.09 6.97
C ALA A 117 -7.84 -5.28 6.88
N LEU A 118 -7.81 -6.19 7.86
CA LEU A 118 -8.76 -7.30 7.96
C LEU A 118 -10.17 -6.80 8.29
N VAL A 119 -10.34 -5.78 9.13
CA VAL A 119 -11.64 -5.13 9.38
C VAL A 119 -12.18 -4.48 8.11
N ILE A 120 -11.33 -3.79 7.35
CA ILE A 120 -11.74 -3.22 6.05
C ILE A 120 -12.13 -4.32 5.06
N ALA A 121 -11.40 -5.42 4.99
CA ALA A 121 -11.73 -6.57 4.15
C ALA A 121 -13.05 -7.22 4.59
N ASP A 122 -13.33 -7.30 5.90
CA ASP A 122 -14.60 -7.77 6.45
C ASP A 122 -15.77 -6.86 6.07
N LEU A 123 -15.59 -5.53 6.11
CA LEU A 123 -16.57 -4.56 5.60
C LEU A 123 -16.87 -4.82 4.11
N LEU A 124 -15.84 -4.94 3.28
CA LEU A 124 -16.00 -5.20 1.85
C LEU A 124 -16.73 -6.53 1.60
N GLN A 125 -16.41 -7.57 2.37
CA GLN A 125 -17.07 -8.87 2.29
C GLN A 125 -18.57 -8.78 2.64
N GLY A 126 -18.95 -7.88 3.53
CA GLY A 126 -20.34 -7.68 3.94
C GLY A 126 -21.21 -6.92 2.92
N ARG A 127 -20.60 -6.10 2.05
CA ARG A 127 -21.33 -5.27 1.06
C ARG A 127 -21.23 -5.80 -0.37
N LEU A 128 -20.25 -6.61 -0.69
CA LEU A 128 -19.96 -7.03 -2.06
C LEU A 128 -20.18 -8.53 -2.21
N SER A 129 -20.92 -8.93 -3.24
CA SER A 129 -21.08 -10.35 -3.60
C SER A 129 -19.81 -10.98 -4.15
N ALA A 130 -18.95 -10.19 -4.79
CA ALA A 130 -17.69 -10.61 -5.40
C ALA A 130 -16.55 -9.62 -5.08
N PRO A 131 -16.10 -9.52 -3.81
CA PRO A 131 -15.15 -8.48 -3.39
C PRO A 131 -13.82 -8.55 -4.12
N LYS A 132 -13.30 -9.74 -4.44
CA LYS A 132 -12.07 -9.90 -5.24
C LYS A 132 -12.23 -9.34 -6.66
N HIS A 133 -13.33 -9.65 -7.32
CA HIS A 133 -13.60 -9.13 -8.66
C HIS A 133 -13.71 -7.59 -8.64
N ARG A 134 -14.42 -7.05 -7.67
CA ARG A 134 -14.60 -5.60 -7.52
C ARG A 134 -13.27 -4.87 -7.24
N MET A 135 -12.38 -5.46 -6.45
CA MET A 135 -11.04 -4.92 -6.22
C MET A 135 -10.22 -4.91 -7.52
N LEU A 136 -10.25 -5.99 -8.28
CA LEU A 136 -9.52 -6.10 -9.54
C LEU A 136 -10.02 -5.09 -10.58
N GLU A 137 -11.33 -4.91 -10.70
CA GLU A 137 -11.93 -3.87 -11.54
C GLU A 137 -11.47 -2.47 -11.12
N LEU A 138 -11.48 -2.19 -9.81
CA LEU A 138 -11.04 -0.89 -9.28
C LEU A 138 -9.61 -0.57 -9.73
N VAL A 139 -8.65 -1.48 -9.46
CA VAL A 139 -7.23 -1.20 -9.77
C VAL A 139 -6.97 -1.11 -11.28
N ARG A 140 -7.67 -1.90 -12.09
CA ARG A 140 -7.61 -1.80 -13.55
C ARG A 140 -8.12 -0.45 -14.07
N ASN A 141 -9.24 0.01 -13.52
CA ASN A 141 -9.80 1.31 -13.88
C ASN A 141 -8.92 2.48 -13.42
N LEU A 142 -8.34 2.39 -12.22
CA LEU A 142 -7.46 3.43 -11.69
C LEU A 142 -6.15 3.55 -12.46
N SER A 143 -5.54 2.42 -12.83
CA SER A 143 -4.28 2.40 -13.58
C SER A 143 -4.45 2.58 -15.08
N GLY A 144 -5.64 2.27 -15.61
CA GLY A 144 -5.89 2.16 -17.05
C GLY A 144 -5.26 0.90 -17.68
N ASN A 145 -4.87 -0.09 -16.88
CA ASN A 145 -4.27 -1.34 -17.35
C ASN A 145 -5.21 -2.55 -17.11
N PRO A 146 -5.89 -3.06 -18.15
CA PRO A 146 -6.78 -4.20 -18.01
C PRO A 146 -6.07 -5.55 -17.79
N SER A 147 -4.74 -5.60 -17.98
CA SER A 147 -3.95 -6.82 -17.85
C SER A 147 -3.57 -7.15 -16.39
N ILE A 148 -3.78 -6.23 -15.44
CA ILE A 148 -3.53 -6.48 -14.02
C ILE A 148 -4.31 -7.72 -13.57
N CYS A 149 -3.65 -8.59 -12.83
CA CYS A 149 -4.21 -9.84 -12.32
C CYS A 149 -3.70 -10.13 -10.90
N TYR A 150 -4.30 -11.14 -10.28
CA TYR A 150 -3.78 -11.72 -9.05
C TYR A 150 -2.67 -12.71 -9.34
N ASP A 151 -1.60 -12.67 -8.55
CA ASP A 151 -0.63 -13.74 -8.48
C ASP A 151 -1.20 -14.86 -7.61
N LYS A 152 -1.58 -15.96 -8.25
CA LYS A 152 -2.23 -17.07 -7.55
C LYS A 152 -1.26 -17.77 -6.60
N GLU A 153 0.00 -17.89 -6.97
CA GLU A 153 1.02 -18.54 -6.13
C GLU A 153 1.24 -17.74 -4.85
N VAL A 154 1.33 -16.40 -4.96
CA VAL A 154 1.43 -15.51 -3.80
C VAL A 154 0.18 -15.62 -2.93
N ALA A 155 -1.03 -15.58 -3.50
CA ALA A 155 -2.27 -15.66 -2.74
C ALA A 155 -2.42 -16.99 -2.00
N ASP A 156 -2.08 -18.10 -2.63
CA ASP A 156 -2.15 -19.44 -2.04
C ASP A 156 -1.06 -19.59 -0.94
N SER A 157 0.14 -19.07 -1.16
CA SER A 157 1.23 -19.06 -0.18
C SER A 157 0.86 -18.23 1.06
N GLU A 158 0.32 -17.03 0.90
CA GLU A 158 -0.17 -16.20 2.01
C GLU A 158 -1.25 -16.94 2.83
N TYR A 159 -2.14 -17.64 2.16
CA TYR A 159 -3.18 -18.41 2.84
C TYR A 159 -2.60 -19.58 3.65
N GLN A 160 -1.61 -20.29 3.13
CA GLN A 160 -0.95 -21.41 3.83
C GLN A 160 -0.24 -20.94 5.11
N PHE A 161 0.33 -19.76 5.12
CA PHE A 161 1.06 -19.18 6.25
C PHE A 161 0.22 -18.17 7.06
N SER A 162 -1.11 -18.28 6.99
CA SER A 162 -2.05 -17.29 7.52
C SER A 162 -2.33 -17.37 9.02
N ALA A 163 -1.77 -18.30 9.75
CA ALA A 163 -2.14 -18.60 11.15
C ALA A 163 -2.20 -17.34 12.04
N ARG A 164 -1.24 -16.42 11.90
CA ARG A 164 -1.22 -15.19 12.69
C ARG A 164 -2.37 -14.23 12.31
N ASN A 165 -2.65 -14.05 11.03
CA ASN A 165 -3.77 -13.24 10.56
C ASN A 165 -5.11 -13.86 10.94
N ALA A 166 -5.23 -15.20 10.92
CA ALA A 166 -6.41 -15.91 11.40
C ALA A 166 -6.62 -15.68 12.91
N ALA A 167 -5.56 -15.79 13.72
CA ALA A 167 -5.62 -15.51 15.15
C ALA A 167 -6.09 -14.07 15.44
N ILE A 168 -5.57 -13.07 14.71
CA ILE A 168 -6.00 -11.66 14.80
C ILE A 168 -7.49 -11.54 14.46
N ALA A 169 -7.95 -12.15 13.38
CA ALA A 169 -9.36 -12.09 12.94
C ALA A 169 -10.31 -12.74 13.96
N TYR A 170 -9.96 -13.93 14.49
CA TYR A 170 -10.75 -14.59 15.53
C TYR A 170 -10.76 -13.79 16.84
N LEU A 171 -9.65 -13.18 17.23
CA LEU A 171 -9.59 -12.32 18.39
C LEU A 171 -10.53 -11.09 18.23
N MET A 172 -10.49 -10.40 17.09
CA MET A 172 -11.43 -9.31 16.80
C MET A 172 -12.88 -9.80 16.76
N LYS A 173 -13.12 -11.02 16.26
CA LYS A 173 -14.46 -11.62 16.27
C LYS A 173 -14.97 -11.87 17.67
N SER A 174 -14.12 -12.27 18.62
CA SER A 174 -14.49 -12.47 20.02
C SER A 174 -14.94 -11.18 20.73
N PHE A 175 -14.41 -10.03 20.25
CA PHE A 175 -14.84 -8.69 20.69
C PHE A 175 -16.04 -8.14 19.89
N GLY A 176 -16.58 -8.88 18.93
CA GLY A 176 -17.71 -8.46 18.09
C GLY A 176 -17.34 -7.53 16.93
N ASN A 177 -16.05 -7.30 16.67
CA ASN A 177 -15.59 -6.41 15.57
C ASN A 177 -15.14 -7.18 14.30
N PHE A 178 -15.75 -8.35 14.03
CA PHE A 178 -15.53 -9.11 12.81
C PHE A 178 -16.80 -9.92 12.51
N HIS A 179 -17.48 -9.62 11.40
CA HIS A 179 -18.86 -10.08 11.19
C HIS A 179 -18.98 -11.26 10.26
N ASN A 180 -18.16 -11.33 9.22
CA ASN A 180 -18.23 -12.37 8.20
C ASN A 180 -17.42 -13.63 8.60
N GLY A 181 -17.45 -14.66 7.75
CA GLY A 181 -16.62 -15.84 7.93
C GLY A 181 -15.13 -15.50 7.77
N VAL A 182 -14.34 -15.82 8.80
CA VAL A 182 -12.90 -15.47 8.83
C VAL A 182 -12.17 -15.99 7.61
N ASP A 183 -12.41 -17.24 7.21
CA ASP A 183 -11.77 -17.85 6.04
C ASP A 183 -12.04 -17.09 4.74
N ASN A 184 -13.30 -16.69 4.51
CA ASN A 184 -13.69 -15.94 3.32
C ASN A 184 -13.02 -14.56 3.26
N VAL A 185 -12.95 -13.86 4.39
CA VAL A 185 -12.29 -12.56 4.50
C VAL A 185 -10.80 -12.69 4.27
N LEU A 186 -10.14 -13.67 4.88
CA LEU A 186 -8.72 -13.93 4.69
C LEU A 186 -8.38 -14.23 3.22
N ARG A 187 -9.18 -15.07 2.56
CA ARG A 187 -8.99 -15.36 1.12
C ARG A 187 -9.11 -14.10 0.26
N SER A 188 -10.05 -13.22 0.56
CA SER A 188 -10.18 -11.95 -0.14
C SER A 188 -8.99 -11.03 0.13
N TYR A 189 -8.60 -10.89 1.39
CA TYR A 189 -7.47 -10.07 1.81
C TYR A 189 -6.14 -10.50 1.16
N PHE A 190 -5.84 -11.82 1.14
CA PHE A 190 -4.62 -12.32 0.51
C PHE A 190 -4.63 -12.14 -1.01
N HIS A 191 -5.78 -12.22 -1.67
CA HIS A 191 -5.86 -11.83 -3.08
C HIS A 191 -5.54 -10.35 -3.27
N TYR A 192 -6.03 -9.45 -2.38
CA TYR A 192 -5.66 -8.04 -2.49
C TYR A 192 -4.15 -7.83 -2.38
N CYS A 193 -3.49 -8.51 -1.43
CA CYS A 193 -2.03 -8.49 -1.29
C CYS A 193 -1.31 -9.03 -2.53
N ALA A 194 -1.89 -10.02 -3.18
CA ALA A 194 -1.35 -10.71 -4.36
C ALA A 194 -1.65 -10.01 -5.70
N LEU A 195 -2.17 -8.78 -5.69
CA LEU A 195 -2.27 -7.99 -6.93
C LEU A 195 -0.89 -7.78 -7.54
N LYS A 196 -0.78 -8.04 -8.84
CA LYS A 196 0.45 -7.90 -9.63
C LYS A 196 0.39 -6.60 -10.42
N MET A 197 1.20 -5.62 -10.03
CA MET A 197 1.24 -4.29 -10.64
C MET A 197 2.68 -3.81 -10.76
N SER A 198 2.96 -3.02 -11.80
CA SER A 198 4.24 -2.33 -11.97
C SER A 198 4.26 -0.98 -11.24
N CYS A 199 5.45 -0.35 -11.13
CA CYS A 199 5.54 1.02 -10.62
C CYS A 199 4.73 2.01 -11.48
N ALA A 200 4.71 1.83 -12.79
CA ALA A 200 3.89 2.64 -13.69
C ALA A 200 2.39 2.48 -13.40
N ASP A 201 1.91 1.24 -13.20
CA ASP A 201 0.51 0.98 -12.83
C ASP A 201 0.16 1.61 -11.50
N LEU A 202 1.02 1.44 -10.49
CA LEU A 202 0.79 1.96 -9.13
C LEU A 202 0.80 3.49 -9.09
N SER A 203 1.76 4.16 -9.75
CA SER A 203 1.80 5.62 -9.79
C SER A 203 0.55 6.21 -10.47
N ARG A 204 0.04 5.56 -11.52
CA ARG A 204 -1.21 5.93 -12.17
C ARG A 204 -2.43 5.68 -11.29
N ALA A 205 -2.50 4.49 -10.69
CA ALA A 205 -3.63 4.08 -9.87
C ALA A 205 -3.78 4.91 -8.60
N MET A 206 -2.67 5.40 -8.02
CA MET A 206 -2.66 6.24 -6.81
C MET A 206 -2.77 7.75 -7.09
N LEU A 207 -2.87 8.16 -8.34
CA LEU A 207 -2.94 9.58 -8.72
C LEU A 207 -4.08 10.32 -8.04
N PHE A 208 -5.21 9.65 -7.75
CA PHE A 208 -6.33 10.27 -7.06
C PHE A 208 -5.94 10.85 -5.69
N LEU A 209 -4.93 10.30 -5.02
CA LEU A 209 -4.40 10.82 -3.75
C LEU A 209 -3.72 12.19 -3.94
N ALA A 210 -3.06 12.41 -5.07
CA ALA A 210 -2.47 13.69 -5.42
C ALA A 210 -3.51 14.67 -5.99
N ASN A 211 -4.56 14.16 -6.65
CA ASN A 211 -5.53 14.93 -7.42
C ASN A 211 -6.88 15.08 -6.71
N LYS A 212 -6.88 15.35 -5.41
CA LYS A 212 -8.10 15.65 -4.61
C LYS A 212 -9.19 14.58 -4.75
N GLY A 213 -8.81 13.32 -4.91
CA GLY A 213 -9.71 12.18 -5.06
C GLY A 213 -10.17 11.91 -6.48
N THR A 214 -9.70 12.69 -7.46
CA THR A 214 -10.03 12.54 -8.89
C THR A 214 -9.05 11.58 -9.55
N THR A 215 -9.58 10.55 -10.20
CA THR A 215 -8.80 9.51 -10.90
C THR A 215 -8.18 10.04 -12.20
N LEU A 216 -7.26 9.27 -12.78
CA LEU A 216 -6.68 9.54 -14.11
C LEU A 216 -7.75 9.71 -15.21
N ALA A 217 -8.87 8.99 -15.12
CA ALA A 217 -10.01 9.10 -16.05
C ALA A 217 -10.93 10.29 -15.75
N GLY A 218 -10.56 11.20 -14.85
CA GLY A 218 -11.35 12.38 -14.49
C GLY A 218 -12.57 12.11 -13.59
N LYS A 219 -12.69 10.89 -13.03
CA LYS A 219 -13.81 10.51 -12.16
C LYS A 219 -13.46 10.75 -10.70
N GLN A 220 -14.37 11.37 -9.94
CA GLN A 220 -14.23 11.48 -8.48
C GLN A 220 -14.42 10.12 -7.83
N LEU A 221 -13.37 9.57 -7.19
CA LEU A 221 -13.41 8.30 -6.45
C LEU A 221 -13.86 8.53 -5.00
N ILE A 222 -13.19 9.43 -4.31
CA ILE A 222 -13.48 9.88 -2.94
C ILE A 222 -13.45 11.40 -2.89
N SER A 223 -14.07 12.01 -1.89
CA SER A 223 -14.11 13.46 -1.78
C SER A 223 -12.72 14.08 -1.52
N PRO A 224 -12.51 15.38 -1.79
CA PRO A 224 -11.27 16.09 -1.43
C PRO A 224 -10.94 16.01 0.06
N VAL A 225 -11.97 16.02 0.93
CA VAL A 225 -11.80 15.88 2.39
C VAL A 225 -11.29 14.48 2.74
N GLN A 226 -11.91 13.44 2.20
CA GLN A 226 -11.47 12.05 2.40
C GLN A 226 -10.06 11.82 1.85
N THR A 227 -9.71 12.43 0.73
CA THR A 227 -8.35 12.35 0.16
C THR A 227 -7.32 12.94 1.11
N ARG A 228 -7.57 14.11 1.67
CA ARG A 228 -6.68 14.74 2.68
C ARG A 228 -6.55 13.86 3.93
N GLN A 229 -7.66 13.31 4.41
CA GLN A 229 -7.66 12.43 5.58
C GLN A 229 -6.88 11.14 5.31
N LEU A 230 -7.03 10.56 4.12
CA LEU A 230 -6.28 9.38 3.73
C LEU A 230 -4.78 9.67 3.62
N ASN A 231 -4.39 10.80 3.03
CA ASN A 231 -2.99 11.24 2.99
C ASN A 231 -2.42 11.47 4.40
N ALA A 232 -3.21 12.01 5.33
CA ALA A 232 -2.78 12.17 6.73
C ALA A 232 -2.54 10.81 7.42
N LEU A 233 -3.43 9.83 7.19
CA LEU A 233 -3.23 8.46 7.69
C LEU A 233 -2.00 7.78 7.07
N LEU A 234 -1.72 8.03 5.79
CA LEU A 234 -0.50 7.54 5.12
C LEU A 234 0.76 8.15 5.72
N ALA A 235 0.75 9.45 6.01
CA ALA A 235 1.90 10.13 6.61
C ALA A 235 2.24 9.60 8.01
N THR A 236 1.24 9.22 8.80
CA THR A 236 1.43 8.78 10.19
C THR A 236 1.54 7.27 10.38
N SER A 237 1.03 6.47 9.43
CA SER A 237 0.85 5.02 9.63
C SER A 237 1.16 4.18 8.39
N GLY A 238 1.60 4.78 7.28
CA GLY A 238 1.76 4.07 6.01
C GLY A 238 3.01 3.20 5.91
N LEU A 239 4.04 3.45 6.71
CA LEU A 239 5.33 2.77 6.64
C LEU A 239 5.67 1.98 7.92
N TYR A 240 4.71 1.30 8.50
CA TYR A 240 4.89 0.50 9.71
C TYR A 240 5.55 1.33 10.83
N ASP A 241 6.52 0.75 11.55
CA ASP A 241 7.24 1.45 12.60
C ASP A 241 8.25 2.50 12.06
N GLY A 242 8.51 2.50 10.76
CA GLY A 242 9.38 3.48 10.07
C GLY A 242 8.68 4.77 9.61
N ALA A 243 7.39 4.99 9.95
CA ALA A 243 6.64 6.15 9.45
C ALA A 243 7.26 7.51 9.86
N GLY A 244 7.76 7.62 11.10
CA GLY A 244 8.41 8.83 11.59
C GLY A 244 9.72 9.15 10.87
N GLU A 245 10.58 8.15 10.72
CA GLU A 245 11.85 8.28 9.99
C GLU A 245 11.61 8.61 8.51
N PHE A 246 10.61 7.98 7.89
CA PHE A 246 10.24 8.28 6.51
C PHE A 246 9.70 9.71 6.35
N ALA A 247 8.87 10.18 7.28
CA ALA A 247 8.39 11.56 7.27
C ALA A 247 9.54 12.57 7.39
N TYR A 248 10.53 12.28 8.25
CA TYR A 248 11.71 13.11 8.43
C TYR A 248 12.62 13.16 7.19
N ARG A 249 12.87 12.01 6.55
CA ARG A 249 13.79 11.90 5.41
C ARG A 249 13.15 12.28 4.08
N VAL A 250 11.92 11.81 3.84
CA VAL A 250 11.23 11.92 2.54
C VAL A 250 10.19 13.04 2.54
N GLY A 251 9.47 13.20 3.65
CA GLY A 251 8.48 14.27 3.81
C GLY A 251 7.25 14.15 2.89
N MET A 252 6.84 12.94 2.57
CA MET A 252 5.67 12.64 1.74
C MET A 252 4.75 11.62 2.42
N PRO A 253 3.42 11.71 2.29
CA PRO A 253 2.54 10.60 2.61
C PRO A 253 2.91 9.38 1.76
N GLY A 254 3.01 8.20 2.36
CA GLY A 254 3.38 7.01 1.62
C GLY A 254 2.82 5.72 2.19
N LYS A 255 2.83 4.65 1.39
CA LYS A 255 2.48 3.29 1.80
C LYS A 255 3.48 2.29 1.24
N SER A 256 4.07 1.51 2.14
CA SER A 256 4.97 0.41 1.78
C SER A 256 4.28 -0.95 1.74
N GLY A 257 4.91 -1.87 1.04
CA GLY A 257 4.55 -3.28 1.03
C GLY A 257 5.81 -4.14 1.09
N VAL A 258 5.74 -5.29 1.76
CA VAL A 258 6.88 -6.21 1.91
C VAL A 258 7.33 -6.87 0.60
N GLY A 259 6.64 -6.65 -0.50
CA GLY A 259 7.11 -6.94 -1.86
C GLY A 259 8.19 -5.98 -2.36
N GLY A 260 8.55 -4.97 -1.57
CA GLY A 260 9.59 -3.98 -1.88
C GLY A 260 9.08 -2.71 -2.56
N GLY A 261 7.76 -2.56 -2.74
CA GLY A 261 7.16 -1.35 -3.29
C GLY A 261 6.88 -0.29 -2.21
N ILE A 262 7.00 0.99 -2.58
CA ILE A 262 6.50 2.13 -1.79
C ILE A 262 5.81 3.09 -2.75
N ILE A 263 4.55 3.44 -2.46
CA ILE A 263 3.91 4.60 -3.09
C ILE A 263 4.13 5.83 -2.22
N ALA A 264 4.34 6.97 -2.85
CA ALA A 264 4.41 8.27 -2.19
C ALA A 264 3.62 9.30 -2.97
N VAL A 265 3.17 10.36 -2.29
CA VAL A 265 2.27 11.34 -2.87
C VAL A 265 2.76 12.75 -2.57
N ILE A 266 2.78 13.60 -3.61
CA ILE A 266 2.89 15.06 -3.46
C ILE A 266 1.51 15.64 -3.80
N PRO A 267 0.70 16.03 -2.79
CA PRO A 267 -0.65 16.54 -3.02
C PRO A 267 -0.66 17.76 -3.96
N GLY A 268 -1.54 17.73 -4.97
CA GLY A 268 -1.66 18.77 -5.97
C GLY A 268 -0.64 18.67 -7.11
N ASP A 269 0.21 17.64 -7.15
CA ASP A 269 1.29 17.53 -8.12
C ASP A 269 1.42 16.15 -8.75
N MET A 270 1.80 15.12 -7.96
CA MET A 270 2.12 13.81 -8.53
C MET A 270 1.96 12.66 -7.53
N SER A 271 1.81 11.46 -8.07
CA SER A 271 1.97 10.19 -7.39
C SER A 271 3.24 9.50 -7.86
N ILE A 272 3.96 8.89 -6.93
CA ILE A 272 5.25 8.25 -7.15
C ILE A 272 5.16 6.80 -6.70
N CYS A 273 5.77 5.88 -7.43
CA CYS A 273 6.00 4.52 -6.97
C CYS A 273 7.46 4.16 -7.17
N VAL A 274 8.07 3.57 -6.14
CA VAL A 274 9.39 2.94 -6.21
C VAL A 274 9.28 1.47 -5.89
N TRP A 275 10.19 0.66 -6.43
CA TRP A 275 10.30 -0.76 -6.12
C TRP A 275 11.75 -1.21 -6.10
N SER A 276 12.12 -1.84 -5.00
CA SER A 276 13.32 -2.64 -4.83
C SER A 276 13.03 -3.69 -3.77
N PRO A 277 13.22 -5.00 -4.04
CA PRO A 277 12.73 -6.09 -3.17
C PRO A 277 13.42 -6.18 -1.81
N GLU A 278 14.65 -5.72 -1.68
CA GLU A 278 15.40 -5.80 -0.43
C GLU A 278 14.88 -4.78 0.60
N LEU A 279 14.51 -5.29 1.78
CA LEU A 279 13.89 -4.54 2.87
C LEU A 279 14.90 -4.21 3.96
N ASP A 280 14.64 -3.12 4.68
CA ASP A 280 15.26 -2.75 5.95
C ASP A 280 14.65 -3.55 7.13
N GLU A 281 15.12 -3.28 8.35
CA GLU A 281 14.65 -3.94 9.58
C GLU A 281 13.17 -3.65 9.90
N CYS A 282 12.61 -2.53 9.41
CA CYS A 282 11.22 -2.17 9.56
C CYS A 282 10.29 -2.83 8.51
N GLY A 283 10.86 -3.52 7.51
CA GLY A 283 10.11 -4.15 6.42
C GLY A 283 9.79 -3.21 5.25
N ASN A 284 10.48 -2.07 5.15
CA ASN A 284 10.35 -1.13 4.04
C ASN A 284 11.50 -1.31 3.04
N SER A 285 11.26 -1.03 1.77
CA SER A 285 12.31 -1.08 0.74
C SER A 285 13.48 -0.15 1.07
N LEU A 286 14.67 -0.71 1.27
CA LEU A 286 15.88 0.05 1.61
C LEU A 286 16.27 1.01 0.48
N ALA A 287 16.47 0.49 -0.73
CA ALA A 287 16.81 1.30 -1.89
C ALA A 287 15.62 2.16 -2.35
N GLY A 288 14.38 1.68 -2.20
CA GLY A 288 13.17 2.45 -2.50
C GLY A 288 13.05 3.71 -1.64
N THR A 289 13.30 3.60 -0.33
CA THR A 289 13.32 4.76 0.57
C THR A 289 14.39 5.78 0.17
N ALA A 290 15.59 5.31 -0.16
CA ALA A 290 16.68 6.18 -0.61
C ALA A 290 16.37 6.88 -1.94
N MET A 291 15.70 6.20 -2.88
CA MET A 291 15.25 6.82 -4.14
C MET A 291 14.23 7.94 -3.88
N LEU A 292 13.29 7.74 -2.96
CA LEU A 292 12.30 8.76 -2.61
C LEU A 292 12.93 9.95 -1.87
N GLU A 293 13.89 9.69 -0.97
CA GLU A 293 14.65 10.74 -0.28
C GLU A 293 15.42 11.60 -1.28
N SER A 294 16.20 10.98 -2.18
CA SER A 294 16.95 11.68 -3.23
C SER A 294 16.02 12.51 -4.12
N LEU A 295 14.91 11.93 -4.57
CA LEU A 295 13.93 12.65 -5.40
C LEU A 295 13.29 13.83 -4.65
N SER A 296 12.95 13.67 -3.37
CA SER A 296 12.38 14.74 -2.53
C SER A 296 13.34 15.92 -2.42
N GLN A 297 14.63 15.65 -2.17
CA GLN A 297 15.68 16.67 -2.06
C GLN A 297 15.89 17.41 -3.39
N GLU A 298 16.00 16.69 -4.50
CA GLU A 298 16.21 17.29 -5.83
C GLU A 298 15.02 18.13 -6.30
N LEU A 299 13.79 17.71 -5.96
CA LEU A 299 12.59 18.48 -6.29
C LEU A 299 12.33 19.64 -5.31
N GLY A 300 12.93 19.62 -4.13
CA GLY A 300 12.63 20.57 -3.06
C GLY A 300 11.16 20.55 -2.64
N ARG A 301 10.53 19.36 -2.65
CA ARG A 301 9.10 19.20 -2.40
C ARG A 301 8.83 18.23 -1.26
N SER A 302 8.09 18.71 -0.29
CA SER A 302 7.62 17.99 0.89
C SER A 302 6.24 18.51 1.27
N ILE A 303 5.53 17.80 2.13
CA ILE A 303 4.29 18.30 2.75
C ILE A 303 4.57 19.14 4.01
N PHE A 304 5.82 19.20 4.45
CA PHE A 304 6.27 19.94 5.62
C PHE A 304 7.04 21.21 5.23
#